data_eeae2af93483297a3ce4a22d1e6dc455
#
_entry.id   eeae2af93483297a3ce4a22d1e6dc455
#
_cell.length_a   1.000
_cell.length_b   1.000
_cell.length_c   1.000
_cell.angle_alpha   90.00
_cell.angle_beta   90.00
_cell.angle_gamma   90.00
#
_symmetry.space_group_name_H-M   'P 1'
#
loop_
_entity.id
_entity.type
_entity.pdbx_description
1 polymer ?
#
loop_
_entity_poly.entity_id
_entity_poly.type
_entity_poly.pdbx_seq_one_letter_code
_entity_poly.pdbx_strand_id
1 'polypeptide(L)'
;MNMKRIAFLFLCLFGLLSIGHCQEKQSFDHYYLTIKAIKEGNISDFEKNIKHIKNIDSLFHTDTDHSYTMLGYACLYQNKHIVQRLIRMKANMECVYSDDMYCYDALYMAVDKGNAELVKLFLSLGANANVAYNEDGLCPLVMSCSMNSYPVTCLLLQYGAKANGLDNLGGDYITYPLMVAVDKNNINMVKILLKYGAKTKVRDKSGKSPIFVARRHKNVEIIKLLEKSR
;
A
#
# COMPACT_ATOMS: atom_id res chain seq x y z
N MET A 1 -14.16 21.54 -11.97
CA MET A 1 -15.02 20.54 -12.63
C MET A 1 -14.41 20.22 -14.00
N ASN A 2 -13.92 18.99 -14.20
CA ASN A 2 -12.98 18.63 -15.27
C ASN A 2 -13.71 18.56 -16.64
N MET A 3 -13.15 19.18 -17.69
CA MET A 3 -13.73 19.23 -19.05
C MET A 3 -14.12 17.86 -19.61
N LYS A 4 -13.44 16.78 -19.22
CA LYS A 4 -13.81 15.40 -19.60
C LYS A 4 -15.14 14.92 -18.99
N ARG A 5 -15.49 15.39 -17.77
CA ARG A 5 -16.82 15.13 -17.14
C ARG A 5 -17.94 15.88 -17.84
N ILE A 6 -17.68 17.10 -18.31
CA ILE A 6 -18.66 17.92 -19.06
C ILE A 6 -18.89 17.30 -20.43
N ALA A 7 -17.86 16.85 -21.13
CA ALA A 7 -17.99 16.16 -22.41
C ALA A 7 -18.79 14.85 -22.28
N PHE A 8 -18.57 14.08 -21.20
CA PHE A 8 -19.29 12.83 -20.95
C PHE A 8 -20.79 13.07 -20.62
N LEU A 9 -21.12 14.09 -19.82
CA LEU A 9 -22.50 14.50 -19.53
C LEU A 9 -23.23 15.07 -20.79
N PHE A 10 -22.52 15.81 -21.64
CA PHE A 10 -23.09 16.33 -22.90
C PHE A 10 -23.37 15.21 -23.91
N LEU A 11 -22.51 14.17 -23.98
CA LEU A 11 -22.71 13.00 -24.84
C LEU A 11 -23.92 12.15 -24.43
N CYS A 12 -24.22 12.09 -23.13
CA CYS A 12 -25.40 11.39 -22.60
C CYS A 12 -26.73 12.13 -22.85
N LEU A 13 -26.70 13.48 -23.04
CA LEU A 13 -27.90 14.30 -23.20
C LEU A 13 -28.37 14.38 -24.66
N PHE A 14 -27.56 14.10 -25.66
CA PHE A 14 -27.89 14.28 -27.08
C PHE A 14 -28.15 12.99 -27.86
N GLY A 15 -28.62 11.92 -27.27
CA GLY A 15 -29.38 10.81 -27.91
C GLY A 15 -28.97 10.29 -29.30
N LEU A 16 -27.83 10.67 -29.84
CA LEU A 16 -27.36 10.29 -31.16
C LEU A 16 -26.04 9.57 -31.09
N LEU A 17 -26.06 8.28 -30.71
CA LEU A 17 -24.85 7.48 -30.87
C LEU A 17 -25.16 6.01 -31.09
N SER A 18 -24.58 5.53 -32.18
CA SER A 18 -24.49 4.20 -32.76
C SER A 18 -24.18 3.05 -31.79
N ILE A 19 -24.36 1.84 -32.25
CA ILE A 19 -24.14 0.53 -31.60
C ILE A 19 -22.85 0.46 -30.74
N GLY A 20 -21.80 1.20 -31.09
CA GLY A 20 -20.57 1.31 -30.28
C GLY A 20 -20.76 1.90 -28.89
N HIS A 21 -21.63 2.88 -28.73
CA HIS A 21 -21.92 3.53 -27.44
C HIS A 21 -22.69 2.62 -26.47
N CYS A 22 -23.51 1.73 -27.00
CA CYS A 22 -24.23 0.75 -26.17
C CYS A 22 -23.27 -0.26 -25.54
N GLN A 23 -22.22 -0.68 -26.28
CA GLN A 23 -21.18 -1.58 -25.75
C GLN A 23 -20.26 -0.90 -24.72
N GLU A 24 -19.92 0.38 -24.90
CA GLU A 24 -19.14 1.12 -23.90
C GLU A 24 -19.94 1.36 -22.61
N LYS A 25 -21.23 1.68 -22.72
CA LYS A 25 -22.11 1.85 -21.57
C LYS A 25 -22.29 0.53 -20.80
N GLN A 26 -22.52 -0.58 -21.49
CA GLN A 26 -22.62 -1.90 -20.87
C GLN A 26 -21.31 -2.32 -20.20
N SER A 27 -20.16 -2.01 -20.80
CA SER A 27 -18.85 -2.25 -20.18
C SER A 27 -18.70 -1.49 -18.87
N PHE A 28 -19.09 -0.20 -18.87
CA PHE A 28 -19.02 0.65 -17.68
C PHE A 28 -19.93 0.15 -16.55
N ASP A 29 -21.13 -0.32 -16.87
CA ASP A 29 -22.06 -0.89 -15.89
C ASP A 29 -21.47 -2.14 -15.21
N HIS A 30 -20.80 -3.00 -15.97
CA HIS A 30 -20.13 -4.18 -15.39
C HIS A 30 -18.96 -3.81 -14.48
N TYR A 31 -18.17 -2.80 -14.82
CA TYR A 31 -17.12 -2.30 -13.92
C TYR A 31 -17.70 -1.82 -12.60
N TYR A 32 -18.71 -0.95 -12.66
CA TYR A 32 -19.38 -0.44 -11.46
C TYR A 32 -19.97 -1.56 -10.59
N LEU A 33 -20.68 -2.50 -11.21
CA LEU A 33 -21.26 -3.65 -10.50
C LEU A 33 -20.19 -4.58 -9.91
N THR A 34 -19.05 -4.75 -10.59
CA THR A 34 -17.92 -5.52 -10.05
C THR A 34 -17.31 -4.81 -8.84
N ILE A 35 -17.07 -3.51 -8.90
CA ILE A 35 -16.56 -2.73 -7.77
C ILE A 35 -17.53 -2.78 -6.58
N LYS A 36 -18.84 -2.64 -6.85
CA LYS A 36 -19.88 -2.79 -5.82
C LYS A 36 -19.82 -4.18 -5.16
N ALA A 37 -19.72 -5.24 -5.96
CA ALA A 37 -19.60 -6.60 -5.45
C ALA A 37 -18.32 -6.81 -4.61
N ILE A 38 -17.19 -6.21 -5.03
CA ILE A 38 -15.95 -6.20 -4.24
C ILE A 38 -16.17 -5.50 -2.90
N LYS A 39 -16.79 -4.31 -2.91
CA LYS A 39 -17.08 -3.51 -1.71
C LYS A 39 -17.97 -4.27 -0.72
N GLU A 40 -19.00 -4.94 -1.22
CA GLU A 40 -19.95 -5.70 -0.42
C GLU A 40 -19.45 -7.11 -0.05
N GLY A 41 -18.31 -7.55 -0.62
CA GLY A 41 -17.79 -8.90 -0.42
C GLY A 41 -18.64 -10.00 -1.08
N ASN A 42 -19.49 -9.62 -2.04
CA ASN A 42 -20.39 -10.55 -2.73
C ASN A 42 -19.64 -11.28 -3.87
N ILE A 43 -19.16 -12.48 -3.57
CA ILE A 43 -18.40 -13.31 -4.51
C ILE A 43 -19.25 -13.72 -5.72
N SER A 44 -20.54 -14.00 -5.53
CA SER A 44 -21.43 -14.43 -6.62
C SER A 44 -21.59 -13.32 -7.67
N ASP A 45 -21.89 -12.10 -7.22
CA ASP A 45 -22.03 -10.95 -8.12
C ASP A 45 -20.67 -10.54 -8.72
N PHE A 46 -19.58 -10.68 -7.98
CA PHE A 46 -18.24 -10.50 -8.52
C PHE A 46 -17.97 -11.46 -9.69
N GLU A 47 -18.16 -12.78 -9.50
CA GLU A 47 -17.93 -13.78 -10.54
C GLU A 47 -18.87 -13.60 -11.75
N LYS A 48 -20.09 -13.12 -11.55
CA LYS A 48 -21.03 -12.80 -12.63
C LYS A 48 -20.52 -11.64 -13.50
N ASN A 49 -20.06 -10.56 -12.88
CA ASN A 49 -19.73 -9.31 -13.58
C ASN A 49 -18.30 -9.31 -14.12
N ILE A 50 -17.33 -9.90 -13.42
CA ILE A 50 -15.91 -9.87 -13.81
C ILE A 50 -15.65 -10.49 -15.20
N LYS A 51 -16.50 -11.43 -15.65
CA LYS A 51 -16.41 -12.06 -16.96
C LYS A 51 -16.59 -11.08 -18.12
N HIS A 52 -17.25 -9.97 -17.88
CA HIS A 52 -17.51 -8.92 -18.87
C HIS A 52 -16.45 -7.81 -18.86
N ILE A 53 -15.48 -7.88 -17.94
CA ILE A 53 -14.38 -6.94 -17.85
C ILE A 53 -13.28 -7.35 -18.83
N LYS A 54 -13.00 -6.48 -19.83
CA LYS A 54 -11.96 -6.74 -20.84
C LYS A 54 -10.55 -6.61 -20.26
N ASN A 55 -10.32 -5.64 -19.39
CA ASN A 55 -9.04 -5.39 -18.75
C ASN A 55 -9.23 -5.16 -17.25
N ILE A 56 -8.84 -6.16 -16.44
CA ILE A 56 -8.97 -6.13 -14.98
C ILE A 56 -7.96 -5.17 -14.32
N ASP A 57 -6.92 -4.76 -15.06
CA ASP A 57 -5.86 -3.87 -14.60
C ASP A 57 -6.11 -2.40 -14.97
N SER A 58 -7.25 -2.08 -15.58
CA SER A 58 -7.64 -0.70 -15.81
C SER A 58 -7.86 0.03 -14.49
N LEU A 59 -7.36 1.27 -14.42
CA LEU A 59 -7.57 2.16 -13.28
C LEU A 59 -8.93 2.85 -13.41
N PHE A 60 -9.73 2.79 -12.35
CA PHE A 60 -11.04 3.42 -12.27
C PHE A 60 -11.09 4.44 -11.15
N HIS A 61 -11.64 5.61 -11.49
CA HIS A 61 -12.08 6.60 -10.52
C HIS A 61 -13.50 6.25 -10.08
N THR A 62 -13.74 6.22 -8.76
CA THR A 62 -15.10 6.28 -8.22
C THR A 62 -15.41 7.72 -7.80
N ASP A 63 -15.41 8.05 -6.52
CA ASP A 63 -15.84 9.39 -6.07
C ASP A 63 -14.69 10.22 -5.47
N THR A 64 -13.45 9.75 -5.62
CA THR A 64 -12.24 10.37 -5.06
C THR A 64 -11.22 10.69 -6.15
N ASP A 65 -10.23 11.52 -5.87
CA ASP A 65 -9.11 11.83 -6.77
C ASP A 65 -8.15 10.64 -6.98
N HIS A 66 -8.50 9.48 -6.44
CA HIS A 66 -7.71 8.25 -6.48
C HIS A 66 -8.29 7.23 -7.45
N SER A 67 -7.41 6.53 -8.15
CA SER A 67 -7.76 5.46 -9.09
C SER A 67 -7.29 4.11 -8.58
N TYR A 68 -8.12 3.08 -8.77
CA TYR A 68 -7.80 1.71 -8.37
C TYR A 68 -8.07 0.74 -9.51
N THR A 69 -7.26 -0.31 -9.61
CA THR A 69 -7.61 -1.51 -10.39
C THR A 69 -8.62 -2.36 -9.63
N MET A 70 -9.15 -3.43 -10.24
CA MET A 70 -9.99 -4.40 -9.51
C MET A 70 -9.25 -5.01 -8.31
N LEU A 71 -7.94 -5.31 -8.47
CA LEU A 71 -7.11 -5.79 -7.37
C LEU A 71 -6.91 -4.72 -6.29
N GLY A 72 -6.73 -3.46 -6.70
CA GLY A 72 -6.65 -2.32 -5.77
C GLY A 72 -7.91 -2.18 -4.92
N TYR A 73 -9.10 -2.25 -5.54
CA TYR A 73 -10.37 -2.25 -4.80
C TYR A 73 -10.47 -3.45 -3.84
N ALA A 74 -10.09 -4.65 -4.28
CA ALA A 74 -10.12 -5.82 -3.41
C ALA A 74 -9.18 -5.69 -2.20
N CYS A 75 -8.02 -5.06 -2.38
CA CYS A 75 -7.10 -4.73 -1.28
C CYS A 75 -7.68 -3.64 -0.37
N LEU A 76 -8.26 -2.57 -0.93
CA LEU A 76 -8.88 -1.47 -0.19
C LEU A 76 -9.97 -1.98 0.75
N TYR A 77 -10.83 -2.87 0.25
CA TYR A 77 -11.92 -3.47 1.05
C TYR A 77 -11.49 -4.77 1.76
N GLN A 78 -10.21 -5.12 1.71
CA GLN A 78 -9.60 -6.26 2.43
C GLN A 78 -10.27 -7.61 2.14
N ASN A 79 -10.82 -7.78 0.93
CA ASN A 79 -11.52 -9.00 0.55
C ASN A 79 -10.52 -10.07 0.04
N LYS A 80 -10.00 -10.86 0.96
CA LYS A 80 -8.98 -11.89 0.68
C LYS A 80 -9.39 -12.87 -0.42
N HIS A 81 -10.65 -13.31 -0.45
CA HIS A 81 -11.13 -14.26 -1.45
C HIS A 81 -11.10 -13.67 -2.86
N ILE A 82 -11.56 -12.43 -3.00
CA ILE A 82 -11.55 -11.73 -4.28
C ILE A 82 -10.10 -11.39 -4.69
N VAL A 83 -9.24 -10.97 -3.75
CA VAL A 83 -7.80 -10.78 -4.00
C VAL A 83 -7.18 -12.05 -4.58
N GLN A 84 -7.37 -13.20 -3.92
CA GLN A 84 -6.85 -14.47 -4.41
C GLN A 84 -7.43 -14.87 -5.77
N ARG A 85 -8.68 -14.55 -6.02
CA ARG A 85 -9.32 -14.81 -7.30
C ARG A 85 -8.72 -13.98 -8.42
N LEU A 86 -8.52 -12.67 -8.20
CA LEU A 86 -7.89 -11.77 -9.16
C LEU A 86 -6.42 -12.15 -9.43
N ILE A 87 -5.68 -12.57 -8.42
CA ILE A 87 -4.31 -13.11 -8.60
C ILE A 87 -4.31 -14.34 -9.50
N ARG A 88 -5.25 -15.29 -9.32
CA ARG A 88 -5.39 -16.45 -10.23
C ARG A 88 -5.74 -16.04 -11.66
N MET A 89 -6.42 -14.92 -11.84
CA MET A 89 -6.68 -14.30 -13.15
C MET A 89 -5.47 -13.51 -13.69
N LYS A 90 -4.33 -13.55 -13.00
CA LYS A 90 -3.08 -12.85 -13.36
C LYS A 90 -3.21 -11.32 -13.34
N ALA A 91 -4.01 -10.77 -12.43
CA ALA A 91 -4.05 -9.34 -12.20
C ALA A 91 -2.65 -8.80 -11.87
N ASN A 92 -2.31 -7.65 -12.43
CA ASN A 92 -1.05 -6.98 -12.18
C ASN A 92 -1.00 -6.50 -10.73
N MET A 93 0.08 -6.84 -10.01
CA MET A 93 0.29 -6.45 -8.62
C MET A 93 1.16 -5.19 -8.47
N GLU A 94 1.83 -4.74 -9.53
CA GLU A 94 2.82 -3.65 -9.46
C GLU A 94 2.20 -2.26 -9.47
N CYS A 95 1.00 -2.12 -10.05
CA CYS A 95 0.28 -0.87 -10.06
C CYS A 95 -1.21 -1.13 -9.84
N VAL A 96 -1.65 -1.08 -8.60
CA VAL A 96 -3.05 -1.35 -8.23
C VAL A 96 -3.80 -0.13 -7.74
N TYR A 97 -3.06 0.91 -7.38
CA TYR A 97 -3.56 2.20 -6.91
C TYR A 97 -2.72 3.32 -7.49
N SER A 98 -3.35 4.38 -7.93
CA SER A 98 -2.68 5.59 -8.39
C SER A 98 -3.32 6.82 -7.75
N ASP A 99 -2.48 7.71 -7.22
CA ASP A 99 -2.80 9.12 -7.06
C ASP A 99 -2.32 9.89 -8.31
N ASP A 100 -2.47 11.20 -8.34
CA ASP A 100 -2.08 11.99 -9.52
C ASP A 100 -0.56 11.97 -9.82
N MET A 101 0.27 11.50 -8.88
CA MET A 101 1.74 11.54 -8.97
C MET A 101 2.38 10.15 -9.07
N TYR A 102 1.86 9.16 -8.34
CA TYR A 102 2.51 7.86 -8.17
C TYR A 102 1.57 6.69 -8.40
N CYS A 103 2.18 5.57 -8.81
CA CYS A 103 1.51 4.29 -8.88
C CYS A 103 2.03 3.38 -7.78
N TYR A 104 1.13 2.78 -7.02
CA TYR A 104 1.45 1.95 -5.86
C TYR A 104 1.07 0.51 -6.09
N ASP A 105 1.90 -0.39 -5.58
CA ASP A 105 1.73 -1.83 -5.71
C ASP A 105 0.73 -2.43 -4.70
N ALA A 106 0.41 -3.70 -4.88
CA ALA A 106 -0.50 -4.42 -4.00
C ALA A 106 0.06 -4.57 -2.56
N LEU A 107 1.39 -4.63 -2.41
CA LEU A 107 2.04 -4.68 -1.10
C LEU A 107 1.83 -3.37 -0.34
N TYR A 108 1.97 -2.21 -1.02
CA TYR A 108 1.63 -0.90 -0.44
C TYR A 108 0.25 -0.92 0.18
N MET A 109 -0.76 -1.32 -0.60
CA MET A 109 -2.16 -1.35 -0.15
C MET A 109 -2.36 -2.26 1.07
N ALA A 110 -1.71 -3.44 1.06
CA ALA A 110 -1.81 -4.38 2.17
C ALA A 110 -1.15 -3.85 3.45
N VAL A 111 0.00 -3.17 3.31
CA VAL A 111 0.71 -2.54 4.43
C VAL A 111 -0.09 -1.34 4.94
N ASP A 112 -0.60 -0.47 4.05
CA ASP A 112 -1.44 0.69 4.40
C ASP A 112 -2.70 0.29 5.19
N LYS A 113 -3.29 -0.86 4.89
CA LYS A 113 -4.43 -1.40 5.65
C LYS A 113 -4.02 -2.22 6.88
N GLY A 114 -2.72 -2.40 7.14
CA GLY A 114 -2.22 -3.21 8.24
C GLY A 114 -2.60 -4.70 8.14
N ASN A 115 -2.97 -5.16 6.94
CA ASN A 115 -3.47 -6.52 6.72
C ASN A 115 -2.34 -7.52 6.58
N ALA A 116 -1.93 -8.12 7.69
CA ALA A 116 -0.81 -9.06 7.74
C ALA A 116 -1.01 -10.31 6.84
N GLU A 117 -2.26 -10.74 6.62
CA GLU A 117 -2.53 -11.88 5.74
C GLU A 117 -2.27 -11.54 4.27
N LEU A 118 -2.71 -10.36 3.80
CA LEU A 118 -2.44 -9.90 2.44
C LEU A 118 -0.97 -9.57 2.27
N VAL A 119 -0.32 -8.94 3.26
CA VAL A 119 1.13 -8.71 3.25
C VAL A 119 1.88 -10.02 3.06
N LYS A 120 1.57 -11.05 3.86
CA LYS A 120 2.18 -12.38 3.72
C LYS A 120 1.92 -12.98 2.34
N LEU A 121 0.70 -12.86 1.83
CA LEU A 121 0.33 -13.37 0.52
C LEU A 121 1.19 -12.71 -0.58
N PHE A 122 1.24 -11.38 -0.65
CA PHE A 122 1.99 -10.69 -1.70
C PHE A 122 3.49 -10.92 -1.60
N LEU A 123 4.07 -10.93 -0.39
CA LEU A 123 5.47 -11.27 -0.18
C LEU A 123 5.78 -12.71 -0.63
N SER A 124 4.89 -13.67 -0.37
CA SER A 124 5.06 -15.05 -0.84
C SER A 124 4.96 -15.22 -2.36
N LEU A 125 4.34 -14.26 -3.04
CA LEU A 125 4.25 -14.18 -4.50
C LEU A 125 5.40 -13.38 -5.12
N GLY A 126 6.38 -12.94 -4.32
CA GLY A 126 7.57 -12.26 -4.79
C GLY A 126 7.47 -10.73 -4.82
N ALA A 127 6.47 -10.14 -4.17
CA ALA A 127 6.43 -8.68 -4.03
C ALA A 127 7.70 -8.16 -3.33
N ASN A 128 8.25 -7.05 -3.84
CA ASN A 128 9.50 -6.50 -3.34
C ASN A 128 9.29 -5.77 -1.99
N ALA A 129 9.83 -6.35 -0.91
CA ALA A 129 9.78 -5.73 0.43
C ALA A 129 10.59 -4.42 0.57
N ASN A 130 11.37 -4.07 -0.47
CA ASN A 130 12.30 -2.94 -0.48
C ASN A 130 11.97 -1.90 -1.58
N VAL A 131 10.71 -1.77 -1.96
CA VAL A 131 10.26 -0.71 -2.87
C VAL A 131 10.33 0.65 -2.16
N ALA A 132 10.80 1.67 -2.88
CA ALA A 132 10.66 3.07 -2.46
C ALA A 132 9.38 3.66 -3.05
N TYR A 133 8.54 4.22 -2.20
CA TYR A 133 7.28 4.86 -2.63
C TYR A 133 7.40 6.37 -2.79
N ASN A 134 8.48 6.96 -2.29
CA ASN A 134 8.82 8.37 -2.49
C ASN A 134 10.32 8.62 -2.31
N GLU A 135 10.74 9.84 -2.57
CA GLU A 135 12.13 10.28 -2.46
C GLU A 135 12.65 10.33 -1.02
N ASP A 136 11.76 10.44 -0.03
CA ASP A 136 12.10 10.46 1.41
C ASP A 136 12.38 9.07 1.99
N GLY A 137 12.40 8.03 1.16
CA GLY A 137 12.66 6.65 1.58
C GLY A 137 11.48 5.95 2.23
N LEU A 138 10.25 6.41 1.95
CA LEU A 138 9.06 5.68 2.37
C LEU A 138 9.06 4.32 1.71
N CYS A 139 9.11 3.28 2.51
CA CYS A 139 9.11 1.88 2.07
C CYS A 139 8.17 1.05 2.96
N PRO A 140 7.83 -0.19 2.58
CA PRO A 140 6.92 -1.03 3.36
C PRO A 140 7.29 -1.12 4.85
N LEU A 141 8.58 -1.23 5.16
CA LEU A 141 9.04 -1.35 6.56
C LEU A 141 8.85 -0.04 7.34
N VAL A 142 9.16 1.11 6.76
CA VAL A 142 8.92 2.44 7.37
C VAL A 142 7.43 2.64 7.61
N MET A 143 6.59 2.31 6.62
CA MET A 143 5.13 2.40 6.75
C MET A 143 4.61 1.55 7.90
N SER A 144 5.03 0.28 7.99
CA SER A 144 4.57 -0.61 9.06
C SER A 144 4.98 -0.12 10.46
N CYS A 145 6.18 0.48 10.57
CA CYS A 145 6.63 1.12 11.80
C CYS A 145 5.80 2.36 12.16
N SER A 146 5.50 3.22 11.17
CA SER A 146 4.69 4.44 11.34
C SER A 146 3.27 4.12 11.80
N MET A 147 2.70 3.04 11.28
CA MET A 147 1.39 2.51 11.65
C MET A 147 1.41 1.68 12.94
N ASN A 148 2.57 1.51 13.54
CA ASN A 148 2.77 0.71 14.75
C ASN A 148 2.32 -0.77 14.59
N SER A 149 2.36 -1.31 13.37
CA SER A 149 1.91 -2.67 13.05
C SER A 149 3.03 -3.69 13.22
N TYR A 150 3.21 -4.19 14.45
CA TYR A 150 4.23 -5.19 14.76
C TYR A 150 4.14 -6.48 13.90
N PRO A 151 2.94 -7.07 13.66
CA PRO A 151 2.84 -8.25 12.81
C PRO A 151 3.34 -8.03 11.38
N VAL A 152 2.98 -6.90 10.77
CA VAL A 152 3.43 -6.54 9.41
C VAL A 152 4.94 -6.29 9.40
N THR A 153 5.47 -5.57 10.39
CA THR A 153 6.92 -5.34 10.54
C THR A 153 7.70 -6.65 10.62
N CYS A 154 7.22 -7.62 11.41
CA CYS A 154 7.85 -8.94 11.50
C CYS A 154 7.86 -9.67 10.15
N LEU A 155 6.73 -9.68 9.43
CA LEU A 155 6.65 -10.30 8.11
C LEU A 155 7.60 -9.66 7.12
N LEU A 156 7.62 -8.34 7.02
CA LEU A 156 8.51 -7.63 6.11
C LEU A 156 9.98 -7.97 6.38
N LEU A 157 10.41 -7.97 7.64
CA LEU A 157 11.77 -8.35 8.02
C LEU A 157 12.08 -9.81 7.69
N GLN A 158 11.15 -10.75 7.92
CA GLN A 158 11.30 -12.16 7.55
C GLN A 158 11.46 -12.37 6.05
N TYR A 159 10.82 -11.52 5.23
CA TYR A 159 10.91 -11.54 3.77
C TYR A 159 12.00 -10.61 3.21
N GLY A 160 12.98 -10.21 4.04
CA GLY A 160 14.19 -9.53 3.58
C GLY A 160 14.08 -8.01 3.47
N ALA A 161 13.13 -7.38 4.15
CA ALA A 161 13.13 -5.93 4.26
C ALA A 161 14.39 -5.44 4.98
N LYS A 162 15.04 -4.41 4.43
CA LYS A 162 16.24 -3.81 5.00
C LYS A 162 15.91 -3.08 6.30
N ALA A 163 16.42 -3.57 7.44
CA ALA A 163 16.14 -3.03 8.77
C ALA A 163 16.54 -1.54 8.94
N ASN A 164 17.43 -1.04 8.08
CA ASN A 164 17.82 0.36 8.05
C ASN A 164 17.00 1.23 7.09
N GLY A 165 16.01 0.66 6.41
CA GLY A 165 15.31 1.35 5.34
C GLY A 165 16.14 1.42 4.05
N LEU A 166 15.80 2.37 3.19
CA LEU A 166 16.46 2.56 1.90
C LEU A 166 17.36 3.80 1.98
N ASP A 167 18.65 3.58 2.08
CA ASP A 167 19.65 4.61 2.39
C ASP A 167 20.35 5.24 1.16
N ASN A 168 19.85 4.99 -0.08
CA ASN A 168 20.51 5.42 -1.31
C ASN A 168 19.58 6.10 -2.33
N LEU A 169 18.53 6.76 -1.91
CA LEU A 169 17.53 7.36 -2.81
C LEU A 169 17.85 8.79 -3.27
N GLY A 170 19.00 9.36 -2.84
CA GLY A 170 19.43 10.71 -3.24
C GLY A 170 18.66 11.86 -2.57
N GLY A 171 17.70 11.57 -1.72
CA GLY A 171 17.01 12.57 -0.91
C GLY A 171 17.86 13.04 0.26
N ASP A 172 17.68 14.30 0.63
CA ASP A 172 18.41 14.92 1.76
C ASP A 172 18.07 14.27 3.12
N TYR A 173 17.04 13.43 3.17
CA TYR A 173 16.50 12.92 4.44
C TYR A 173 16.03 11.46 4.30
N ILE A 174 16.72 10.59 5.02
CA ILE A 174 16.35 9.17 5.11
C ILE A 174 15.48 8.95 6.35
N THR A 175 14.34 8.29 6.15
CA THR A 175 13.49 7.85 7.27
C THR A 175 13.92 6.46 7.73
N TYR A 176 14.52 6.38 8.91
CA TYR A 176 14.99 5.12 9.49
C TYR A 176 13.86 4.41 10.28
N PRO A 177 13.56 3.13 9.98
CA PRO A 177 12.55 2.35 10.71
C PRO A 177 12.77 2.36 12.24
N LEU A 178 14.04 2.29 12.69
CA LEU A 178 14.36 2.34 14.12
C LEU A 178 13.99 3.69 14.75
N MET A 179 14.21 4.81 14.05
CA MET A 179 13.81 6.14 14.55
C MET A 179 12.30 6.21 14.74
N VAL A 180 11.54 5.71 13.76
CA VAL A 180 10.07 5.65 13.81
C VAL A 180 9.60 4.79 14.98
N ALA A 181 10.19 3.60 15.15
CA ALA A 181 9.84 2.69 16.25
C ALA A 181 10.10 3.30 17.62
N VAL A 182 11.23 4.02 17.79
CA VAL A 182 11.57 4.72 19.03
C VAL A 182 10.63 5.90 19.27
N ASP A 183 10.28 6.67 18.24
CA ASP A 183 9.33 7.78 18.35
C ASP A 183 7.92 7.29 18.71
N LYS A 184 7.48 6.16 18.16
CA LYS A 184 6.24 5.45 18.57
C LYS A 184 6.34 4.79 19.94
N ASN A 185 7.49 4.87 20.60
CA ASN A 185 7.76 4.27 21.91
C ASN A 185 7.43 2.77 21.99
N ASN A 186 7.58 2.03 20.86
CA ASN A 186 7.25 0.60 20.77
C ASN A 186 8.47 -0.28 21.03
N ILE A 187 8.56 -0.79 22.26
CA ILE A 187 9.68 -1.63 22.71
C ILE A 187 9.83 -2.89 21.85
N ASN A 188 8.73 -3.58 21.52
CA ASN A 188 8.78 -4.81 20.74
C ASN A 188 9.28 -4.56 19.31
N MET A 189 8.85 -3.44 18.72
CA MET A 189 9.30 -3.03 17.39
C MET A 189 10.78 -2.64 17.40
N VAL A 190 11.25 -1.93 18.43
CA VAL A 190 12.68 -1.65 18.64
C VAL A 190 13.48 -2.94 18.75
N LYS A 191 13.02 -3.91 19.58
CA LYS A 191 13.68 -5.21 19.75
C LYS A 191 13.82 -5.96 18.43
N ILE A 192 12.76 -6.06 17.64
CA ILE A 192 12.80 -6.81 16.38
C ILE A 192 13.70 -6.12 15.34
N LEU A 193 13.65 -4.80 15.22
CA LEU A 193 14.52 -4.07 14.32
C LEU A 193 16.00 -4.22 14.68
N LEU A 194 16.35 -4.13 15.96
CA LEU A 194 17.72 -4.36 16.44
C LEU A 194 18.16 -5.81 16.18
N LYS A 195 17.28 -6.81 16.37
CA LYS A 195 17.55 -8.22 16.03
C LYS A 195 17.91 -8.40 14.55
N TYR A 196 17.31 -7.62 13.67
CA TYR A 196 17.59 -7.64 12.22
C TYR A 196 18.67 -6.63 11.78
N GLY A 197 19.45 -6.10 12.73
CA GLY A 197 20.65 -5.30 12.46
C GLY A 197 20.39 -3.81 12.19
N ALA A 198 19.31 -3.25 12.71
CA ALA A 198 19.08 -1.81 12.63
C ALA A 198 20.19 -1.03 13.32
N LYS A 199 20.78 -0.05 12.64
CA LYS A 199 21.86 0.80 13.12
C LYS A 199 21.37 1.79 14.19
N THR A 200 22.03 1.83 15.35
CA THR A 200 21.65 2.73 16.45
C THR A 200 22.27 4.13 16.35
N LYS A 201 23.29 4.30 15.49
CA LYS A 201 24.01 5.59 15.31
C LYS A 201 23.52 6.42 14.12
N VAL A 202 22.27 6.17 13.69
CA VAL A 202 21.62 6.98 12.66
C VAL A 202 21.14 8.34 13.21
N ARG A 203 20.91 9.29 12.32
CA ARG A 203 20.36 10.62 12.64
C ARG A 203 19.26 10.98 11.68
N ASP A 204 18.20 11.60 12.20
CA ASP A 204 17.14 12.20 11.38
C ASP A 204 17.60 13.55 10.76
N LYS A 205 16.72 14.16 9.96
CA LYS A 205 16.93 15.48 9.36
C LYS A 205 17.20 16.61 10.36
N SER A 206 16.83 16.42 11.62
CA SER A 206 17.09 17.36 12.72
C SER A 206 18.38 17.04 13.47
N GLY A 207 19.18 16.06 13.01
CA GLY A 207 20.38 15.58 13.66
C GLY A 207 20.14 14.74 14.92
N LYS A 208 18.90 14.39 15.24
CA LYS A 208 18.53 13.61 16.42
C LYS A 208 18.84 12.13 16.21
N SER A 209 19.38 11.49 17.22
CA SER A 209 19.63 10.04 17.23
C SER A 209 18.51 9.26 17.93
N PRO A 210 18.36 7.93 17.70
CA PRO A 210 17.38 7.10 18.42
C PRO A 210 17.46 7.24 19.92
N ILE A 211 18.68 7.27 20.48
CA ILE A 211 18.86 7.40 21.95
C ILE A 211 18.43 8.78 22.46
N PHE A 212 18.59 9.84 21.67
CA PHE A 212 18.09 11.17 22.03
C PHE A 212 16.56 11.18 22.13
N VAL A 213 15.88 10.56 21.16
CA VAL A 213 14.41 10.43 21.15
C VAL A 213 13.93 9.57 22.31
N ALA A 214 14.58 8.44 22.57
CA ALA A 214 14.26 7.54 23.70
C ALA A 214 14.39 8.25 25.05
N ARG A 215 15.42 9.09 25.24
CA ARG A 215 15.60 9.89 26.45
C ARG A 215 14.52 10.95 26.64
N ARG A 216 14.05 11.57 25.54
CA ARG A 216 12.92 12.51 25.60
C ARG A 216 11.63 11.82 26.02
N HIS A 217 11.39 10.58 25.58
CA HIS A 217 10.27 9.75 26.04
C HIS A 217 10.46 9.17 27.45
N LYS A 218 11.65 9.33 28.05
CA LYS A 218 12.01 8.76 29.35
C LYS A 218 11.86 7.23 29.43
N ASN A 219 11.98 6.54 28.28
CA ASN A 219 11.82 5.08 28.22
C ASN A 219 13.16 4.39 28.52
N VAL A 220 13.30 3.97 29.79
CA VAL A 220 14.53 3.34 30.29
C VAL A 220 14.84 2.02 29.57
N GLU A 221 13.82 1.24 29.18
CA GLU A 221 14.01 -0.03 28.49
C GLU A 221 14.57 0.17 27.07
N ILE A 222 13.99 1.11 26.30
CA ILE A 222 14.50 1.44 24.95
C ILE A 222 15.93 2.00 25.05
N ILE A 223 16.21 2.87 26.04
CA ILE A 223 17.56 3.41 26.25
C ILE A 223 18.55 2.27 26.46
N LYS A 224 18.27 1.32 27.37
CA LYS A 224 19.13 0.15 27.63
C LYS A 224 19.33 -0.71 26.37
N LEU A 225 18.27 -0.93 25.58
CA LEU A 225 18.38 -1.70 24.34
C LEU A 225 19.32 -1.02 23.34
N LEU A 226 19.18 0.30 23.15
CA LEU A 226 20.01 1.07 22.23
C LEU A 226 21.47 1.17 22.69
N GLU A 227 21.74 1.21 23.99
CA GLU A 227 23.10 1.23 24.56
C GLU A 227 23.79 -0.13 24.43
N LYS A 228 23.04 -1.23 24.63
CA LYS A 228 23.58 -2.60 24.49
C LYS A 228 23.91 -2.97 23.04
N SER A 229 23.22 -2.36 22.07
CA SER A 229 23.36 -2.66 20.63
C SER A 229 24.36 -1.73 19.91
N ARG A 230 25.24 -1.07 20.66
CA ARG A 230 26.28 -0.14 20.14
C ARG A 230 27.51 -0.86 19.60
#